data_c61a64b101b361d39ef37122e7bde68d
#
_entry.id   c61a64b101b361d39ef37122e7bde68d
#
_cell.length_a   1.000
_cell.length_b   1.000
_cell.length_c   1.000
_cell.angle_alpha   90.00
_cell.angle_beta   90.00
_cell.angle_gamma   90.00
#
_symmetry.space_group_name_H-M   'P 1'
#
loop_
_entity.id
_entity.type
_entity.pdbx_description
1 polymer ?
#
loop_
_entity_poly.entity_id
_entity_poly.type
_entity_poly.pdbx_seq_one_letter_code
_entity_poly.pdbx_strand_id
1 'polypeptide(L)'
;DRLILLGDAAHTAHFSIGSGTKLALEDAIKLAEVLNRPGLDRAAALAEYQAERNLEVLKLQNSARNSTEWFETVERYLHFEPWQFAYSLLTRSQRISHENLRLRDQGWLEETERTFWKKATGTPKTAWPMFAPFRLREMELQNRVVVSPMAMYSAEDGTPNEFHLVHLGARALG
;
A
#
# COMPACT_ATOMS: atom_id res chain seq x y z
N ASP A 1 -9.24 30.66 -18.65
CA ASP A 1 -7.98 30.72 -17.92
C ASP A 1 -6.79 30.78 -18.89
N ARG A 2 -5.77 31.58 -18.53
CA ARG A 2 -4.58 31.78 -19.37
C ARG A 2 -3.33 31.11 -18.79
N LEU A 3 -3.45 30.50 -17.60
CA LEU A 3 -2.35 29.88 -16.88
C LEU A 3 -2.65 28.39 -16.68
N ILE A 4 -1.69 27.56 -17.00
CA ILE A 4 -1.72 26.12 -16.76
C ILE A 4 -0.53 25.82 -15.86
N LEU A 5 -0.80 25.16 -14.73
CA LEU A 5 0.23 24.70 -13.79
C LEU A 5 0.58 23.25 -14.11
N LEU A 6 1.87 22.90 -13.97
CA LEU A 6 2.36 21.54 -14.11
C LEU A 6 3.58 21.32 -13.22
N GLY A 7 3.90 20.07 -12.93
CA GLY A 7 4.99 19.69 -12.04
C GLY A 7 4.81 20.26 -10.63
N ASP A 8 5.88 20.67 -9.99
CA ASP A 8 5.87 21.19 -8.62
C ASP A 8 5.02 22.45 -8.45
N ALA A 9 4.77 23.21 -9.53
CA ALA A 9 3.86 24.36 -9.50
C ALA A 9 2.38 23.95 -9.35
N ALA A 10 2.01 22.76 -9.81
CA ALA A 10 0.66 22.22 -9.70
C ALA A 10 0.50 21.35 -8.44
N HIS A 11 1.53 20.60 -8.10
CA HIS A 11 1.52 19.64 -7.00
C HIS A 11 2.94 19.30 -6.59
N THR A 12 3.16 19.16 -5.30
CA THR A 12 4.43 18.69 -4.74
C THR A 12 4.32 17.26 -4.24
N ALA A 13 5.43 16.54 -4.28
CA ALA A 13 5.56 15.24 -3.61
C ALA A 13 6.85 15.25 -2.79
N HIS A 14 6.79 14.66 -1.58
CA HIS A 14 7.96 14.58 -0.73
C HIS A 14 9.08 13.79 -1.43
N PHE A 15 10.31 14.23 -1.28
CA PHE A 15 11.49 13.70 -1.99
C PHE A 15 11.83 12.24 -1.60
N SER A 16 11.27 11.73 -0.49
CA SER A 16 11.56 10.39 0.05
C SER A 16 11.32 9.22 -0.91
N ILE A 17 10.55 9.43 -1.98
CA ILE A 17 10.29 8.42 -3.01
C ILE A 17 10.97 8.72 -4.35
N GLY A 18 11.66 9.88 -4.48
CA GLY A 18 12.45 10.24 -5.66
C GLY A 18 11.65 10.38 -6.96
N SER A 19 10.37 10.78 -6.90
CA SER A 19 9.48 10.74 -8.07
C SER A 19 9.01 12.10 -8.58
N GLY A 20 9.48 13.23 -8.01
CA GLY A 20 9.02 14.57 -8.42
C GLY A 20 9.32 14.87 -9.89
N THR A 21 10.55 14.66 -10.33
CA THR A 21 10.95 14.87 -11.74
C THR A 21 10.15 14.01 -12.70
N LYS A 22 9.92 12.73 -12.35
CA LYS A 22 9.09 11.83 -13.16
C LYS A 22 7.68 12.37 -13.30
N LEU A 23 7.10 12.84 -12.22
CA LEU A 23 5.75 13.40 -12.18
C LEU A 23 5.63 14.62 -13.11
N ALA A 24 6.60 15.55 -13.03
CA ALA A 24 6.64 16.75 -13.88
C ALA A 24 6.78 16.39 -15.37
N LEU A 25 7.58 15.41 -15.72
CA LEU A 25 7.72 14.92 -17.09
C LEU A 25 6.42 14.29 -17.61
N GLU A 26 5.75 13.47 -16.80
CA GLU A 26 4.46 12.87 -17.15
C GLU A 26 3.37 13.95 -17.35
N ASP A 27 3.36 15.00 -16.53
CA ASP A 27 2.46 16.14 -16.72
C ASP A 27 2.70 16.83 -18.07
N ALA A 28 3.96 17.10 -18.40
CA ALA A 28 4.31 17.76 -19.66
C ALA A 28 3.94 16.89 -20.87
N ILE A 29 4.19 15.58 -20.80
CA ILE A 29 3.84 14.62 -21.86
C ILE A 29 2.31 14.60 -22.07
N LYS A 30 1.54 14.44 -20.96
CA LYS A 30 0.08 14.38 -21.06
C LYS A 30 -0.52 15.68 -21.55
N LEU A 31 -0.03 16.83 -21.07
CA LEU A 31 -0.49 18.13 -21.53
C LEU A 31 -0.22 18.31 -23.05
N ALA A 32 0.96 17.95 -23.51
CA ALA A 32 1.30 18.00 -24.92
C ALA A 32 0.42 17.07 -25.77
N GLU A 33 0.15 15.85 -25.29
CA GLU A 33 -0.72 14.88 -25.96
C GLU A 33 -2.12 15.45 -26.17
N VAL A 34 -2.77 15.94 -25.10
CA VAL A 34 -4.17 16.40 -25.20
C VAL A 34 -4.31 17.69 -26.01
N LEU A 35 -3.33 18.60 -25.91
CA LEU A 35 -3.36 19.87 -26.67
C LEU A 35 -3.09 19.69 -28.17
N ASN A 36 -2.38 18.65 -28.57
CA ASN A 36 -2.09 18.35 -29.98
C ASN A 36 -3.10 17.36 -30.60
N ARG A 37 -4.13 16.92 -29.87
CA ARG A 37 -5.12 15.97 -30.39
C ARG A 37 -6.06 16.64 -31.38
N PRO A 38 -6.12 16.17 -32.65
CA PRO A 38 -7.01 16.74 -33.65
C PRO A 38 -8.48 16.68 -33.22
N GLY A 39 -9.20 17.79 -33.39
CA GLY A 39 -10.63 17.85 -33.11
C GLY A 39 -11.03 17.97 -31.65
N LEU A 40 -10.07 17.96 -30.72
CA LEU A 40 -10.33 18.15 -29.29
C LEU A 40 -10.31 19.66 -28.98
N ASP A 41 -11.42 20.16 -28.43
CA ASP A 41 -11.51 21.52 -27.92
C ASP A 41 -10.57 21.75 -26.76
N ARG A 42 -10.02 22.95 -26.63
CA ARG A 42 -9.05 23.29 -25.59
C ARG A 42 -9.58 23.09 -24.18
N ALA A 43 -10.85 23.42 -23.92
CA ALA A 43 -11.43 23.24 -22.60
C ALA A 43 -11.57 21.76 -22.24
N ALA A 44 -12.01 20.96 -23.20
CA ALA A 44 -12.08 19.50 -23.05
C ALA A 44 -10.70 18.85 -22.86
N ALA A 45 -9.69 19.32 -23.62
CA ALA A 45 -8.31 18.86 -23.47
C ALA A 45 -7.75 19.11 -22.06
N LEU A 46 -7.97 20.31 -21.53
CA LEU A 46 -7.51 20.65 -20.18
C LEU A 46 -8.29 19.90 -19.09
N ALA A 47 -9.57 19.64 -19.28
CA ALA A 47 -10.37 18.83 -18.36
C ALA A 47 -9.87 17.37 -18.30
N GLU A 48 -9.58 16.78 -19.48
CA GLU A 48 -8.99 15.44 -19.55
C GLU A 48 -7.62 15.37 -18.89
N TYR A 49 -6.73 16.33 -19.18
CA TYR A 49 -5.43 16.46 -18.52
C TYR A 49 -5.58 16.48 -17.00
N GLN A 50 -6.42 17.35 -16.47
CA GLN A 50 -6.62 17.48 -15.02
C GLN A 50 -7.18 16.20 -14.39
N ALA A 51 -8.17 15.57 -15.02
CA ALA A 51 -8.80 14.37 -14.48
C ALA A 51 -7.80 13.21 -14.37
N GLU A 52 -7.01 12.98 -15.41
CA GLU A 52 -6.03 11.90 -15.42
C GLU A 52 -4.85 12.18 -14.45
N ARG A 53 -4.31 13.39 -14.50
CA ARG A 53 -3.14 13.73 -13.67
C ARG A 53 -3.48 13.78 -12.18
N ASN A 54 -4.66 14.26 -11.80
CA ASN A 54 -5.09 14.26 -10.39
C ASN A 54 -5.02 12.86 -9.77
N LEU A 55 -5.47 11.83 -10.47
CA LEU A 55 -5.46 10.48 -9.95
C LEU A 55 -4.03 9.95 -9.73
N GLU A 56 -3.16 10.15 -10.73
CA GLU A 56 -1.76 9.68 -10.66
C GLU A 56 -0.95 10.44 -9.61
N VAL A 57 -1.18 11.74 -9.50
CA VAL A 57 -0.57 12.59 -8.46
C VAL A 57 -0.98 12.12 -7.06
N LEU A 58 -2.28 11.88 -6.82
CA LEU A 58 -2.77 11.41 -5.53
C LEU A 58 -2.15 10.07 -5.10
N LYS A 59 -2.03 9.11 -6.03
CA LYS A 59 -1.35 7.83 -5.78
C LYS A 59 0.10 8.04 -5.33
N LEU A 60 0.79 8.96 -5.99
CA LEU A 60 2.18 9.26 -5.73
C LEU A 60 2.37 10.01 -4.41
N GLN A 61 1.51 11.01 -4.14
CA GLN A 61 1.51 11.75 -2.88
C GLN A 61 1.19 10.84 -1.68
N ASN A 62 0.25 9.90 -1.80
CA ASN A 62 -0.01 8.91 -0.76
C ASN A 62 1.21 8.04 -0.48
N SER A 63 1.90 7.59 -1.52
CA SER A 63 3.13 6.82 -1.37
C SER A 63 4.26 7.62 -0.72
N ALA A 64 4.37 8.90 -1.07
CA ALA A 64 5.33 9.81 -0.46
C ALA A 64 5.01 10.03 1.02
N ARG A 65 3.73 10.21 1.37
CA ARG A 65 3.28 10.33 2.76
C ARG A 65 3.65 9.09 3.58
N ASN A 66 3.28 7.89 3.11
CA ASN A 66 3.62 6.64 3.78
C ASN A 66 5.14 6.53 4.01
N SER A 67 5.93 6.90 3.02
CA SER A 67 7.39 6.91 3.14
C SER A 67 7.89 7.92 4.18
N THR A 68 7.30 9.10 4.23
CA THR A 68 7.65 10.14 5.20
C THR A 68 7.29 9.70 6.62
N GLU A 69 6.07 9.21 6.83
CA GLU A 69 5.61 8.68 8.12
C GLU A 69 6.51 7.55 8.64
N TRP A 70 6.98 6.68 7.73
CA TRP A 70 7.93 5.64 8.08
C TRP A 70 9.25 6.21 8.60
N PHE A 71 9.82 7.23 7.94
CA PHE A 71 11.06 7.88 8.39
C PHE A 71 10.87 8.68 9.67
N GLU A 72 9.76 9.38 9.83
CA GLU A 72 9.44 10.14 11.04
C GLU A 72 9.25 9.22 12.27
N THR A 73 8.88 7.99 12.05
CA THR A 73 8.68 6.99 13.11
C THR A 73 9.70 5.85 13.04
N VAL A 74 10.89 6.09 12.48
CA VAL A 74 11.92 5.07 12.27
C VAL A 74 12.35 4.36 13.56
N GLU A 75 12.27 5.02 14.69
CA GLU A 75 12.57 4.46 16.01
C GLU A 75 11.78 3.17 16.30
N ARG A 76 10.58 3.04 15.74
CA ARG A 76 9.73 1.83 15.86
C ARG A 76 10.37 0.60 15.24
N TYR A 77 11.32 0.78 14.33
CA TYR A 77 11.93 -0.29 13.54
C TYR A 77 13.40 -0.55 13.90
N LEU A 78 14.03 0.29 14.75
CA LEU A 78 15.45 0.17 15.09
C LEU A 78 15.78 -1.12 15.85
N HIS A 79 14.81 -1.74 16.52
CA HIS A 79 14.97 -3.02 17.19
C HIS A 79 14.81 -4.24 16.28
N PHE A 80 14.46 -4.02 15.02
CA PHE A 80 14.32 -5.11 14.05
C PHE A 80 15.69 -5.71 13.68
N GLU A 81 15.69 -6.98 13.34
CA GLU A 81 16.86 -7.56 12.72
C GLU A 81 17.11 -6.96 11.34
N PRO A 82 18.35 -6.98 10.83
CA PRO A 82 18.70 -6.30 9.57
C PRO A 82 17.78 -6.66 8.39
N TRP A 83 17.41 -7.94 8.26
CA TRP A 83 16.52 -8.38 7.18
C TRP A 83 15.07 -7.87 7.34
N GLN A 84 14.56 -7.76 8.60
CA GLN A 84 13.24 -7.20 8.89
C GLN A 84 13.23 -5.70 8.61
N PHE A 85 14.30 -5.00 9.05
CA PHE A 85 14.45 -3.57 8.77
C PHE A 85 14.53 -3.31 7.26
N ALA A 86 15.33 -4.09 6.51
CA ALA A 86 15.43 -3.98 5.06
C ALA A 86 14.07 -4.21 4.39
N TYR A 87 13.32 -5.24 4.78
CA TYR A 87 11.99 -5.50 4.25
C TYR A 87 11.05 -4.31 4.51
N SER A 88 11.00 -3.81 5.76
CA SER A 88 10.19 -2.65 6.14
C SER A 88 10.57 -1.40 5.35
N LEU A 89 11.87 -1.13 5.19
CA LEU A 89 12.38 0.00 4.41
C LEU A 89 12.01 -0.09 2.93
N LEU A 90 12.12 -1.27 2.32
CA LEU A 90 11.79 -1.47 0.90
C LEU A 90 10.29 -1.31 0.63
N THR A 91 9.43 -1.70 1.55
CA THR A 91 7.97 -1.63 1.41
C THR A 91 7.32 -0.38 2.00
N ARG A 92 8.09 0.52 2.64
CA ARG A 92 7.60 1.68 3.40
C ARG A 92 6.59 2.56 2.68
N SER A 93 6.77 2.74 1.38
CA SER A 93 5.89 3.59 0.56
C SER A 93 4.59 2.92 0.13
N GLN A 94 4.43 1.61 0.41
CA GLN A 94 3.33 0.75 -0.04
C GLN A 94 3.18 0.64 -1.57
N ARG A 95 4.15 1.18 -2.34
CA ARG A 95 4.21 0.99 -3.81
C ARG A 95 4.85 -0.35 -4.19
N ILE A 96 5.69 -0.88 -3.32
CA ILE A 96 6.37 -2.14 -3.52
C ILE A 96 5.72 -3.14 -2.59
N SER A 97 4.98 -4.08 -3.16
CA SER A 97 4.37 -5.18 -2.45
C SER A 97 5.37 -6.33 -2.23
N HIS A 98 4.98 -7.31 -1.44
CA HIS A 98 5.70 -8.56 -1.27
C HIS A 98 6.04 -9.23 -2.62
N GLU A 99 5.07 -9.31 -3.51
CA GLU A 99 5.27 -9.91 -4.83
C GLU A 99 6.14 -9.03 -5.76
N ASN A 100 6.10 -7.71 -5.64
CA ASN A 100 7.03 -6.87 -6.38
C ASN A 100 8.49 -7.09 -5.93
N LEU A 101 8.72 -7.40 -4.66
CA LEU A 101 10.05 -7.81 -4.17
C LEU A 101 10.48 -9.15 -4.77
N ARG A 102 9.57 -10.11 -4.92
CA ARG A 102 9.84 -11.39 -5.58
C ARG A 102 10.31 -11.21 -7.01
N LEU A 103 9.68 -10.30 -7.76
CA LEU A 103 10.07 -9.99 -9.14
C LEU A 103 11.44 -9.28 -9.23
N ARG A 104 11.87 -8.60 -8.17
CA ARG A 104 13.16 -7.86 -8.14
C ARG A 104 14.31 -8.73 -7.67
N ASP A 105 14.07 -9.52 -6.63
CA ASP A 105 15.08 -10.42 -6.04
C ASP A 105 14.34 -11.58 -5.34
N GLN A 106 14.07 -12.61 -6.11
CA GLN A 106 13.38 -13.81 -5.65
C GLN A 106 14.17 -14.51 -4.54
N GLY A 107 15.48 -14.64 -4.69
CA GLY A 107 16.34 -15.33 -3.74
C GLY A 107 16.34 -14.67 -2.37
N TRP A 108 16.45 -13.34 -2.34
CA TRP A 108 16.39 -12.58 -1.10
C TRP A 108 15.01 -12.68 -0.42
N LEU A 109 13.94 -12.63 -1.20
CA LEU A 109 12.59 -12.72 -0.63
C LEU A 109 12.31 -14.11 -0.06
N GLU A 110 12.68 -15.18 -0.75
CA GLU A 110 12.52 -16.55 -0.26
C GLU A 110 13.32 -16.80 1.01
N GLU A 111 14.52 -16.25 1.14
CA GLU A 111 15.31 -16.32 2.37
C GLU A 111 14.66 -15.53 3.51
N THR A 112 14.08 -14.38 3.19
CA THR A 112 13.28 -13.57 4.14
C THR A 112 12.07 -14.36 4.64
N GLU A 113 11.33 -15.01 3.75
CA GLU A 113 10.20 -15.88 4.11
C GLU A 113 10.63 -17.05 4.99
N ARG A 114 11.69 -17.77 4.60
CA ARG A 114 12.24 -18.90 5.39
C ARG A 114 12.67 -18.47 6.78
N THR A 115 13.35 -17.34 6.89
CA THR A 115 13.80 -16.79 8.17
C THR A 115 12.61 -16.40 9.04
N PHE A 116 11.62 -15.75 8.45
CA PHE A 116 10.38 -15.38 9.13
C PHE A 116 9.63 -16.60 9.67
N TRP A 117 9.41 -17.62 8.83
CA TRP A 117 8.73 -18.86 9.23
C TRP A 117 9.50 -19.63 10.29
N LYS A 118 10.83 -19.70 10.16
CA LYS A 118 11.68 -20.33 11.18
C LYS A 118 11.52 -19.65 12.55
N LYS A 119 11.46 -18.32 12.57
CA LYS A 119 11.22 -17.58 13.83
C LYS A 119 9.81 -17.80 14.38
N ALA A 120 8.81 -17.85 13.54
CA ALA A 120 7.41 -18.00 13.95
C ALA A 120 7.06 -19.42 14.41
N THR A 121 7.69 -20.46 13.86
CA THR A 121 7.29 -21.87 14.05
C THR A 121 8.42 -22.82 14.44
N GLY A 122 9.65 -22.35 14.40
CA GLY A 122 10.85 -23.22 14.54
C GLY A 122 11.26 -23.92 13.24
N THR A 123 10.40 -23.94 12.21
CA THR A 123 10.66 -24.63 10.94
C THR A 123 10.70 -23.63 9.76
N PRO A 124 11.76 -23.63 8.95
CA PRO A 124 11.83 -22.76 7.79
C PRO A 124 10.83 -23.21 6.69
N LYS A 125 10.15 -22.23 6.09
CA LYS A 125 9.21 -22.46 5.00
C LYS A 125 9.23 -21.27 4.04
N THR A 126 9.19 -21.52 2.73
CA THR A 126 8.95 -20.49 1.73
C THR A 126 7.45 -20.37 1.50
N ALA A 127 6.84 -19.42 2.17
CA ALA A 127 5.41 -19.16 2.07
C ALA A 127 5.10 -17.76 2.60
N TRP A 128 3.95 -17.25 2.22
CA TRP A 128 3.49 -15.90 2.61
C TRP A 128 3.48 -15.74 4.13
N PRO A 129 4.16 -14.74 4.68
CA PRO A 129 4.25 -14.50 6.12
C PRO A 129 2.89 -14.30 6.82
N MET A 130 1.88 -13.81 6.10
CA MET A 130 0.54 -13.59 6.64
C MET A 130 -0.15 -14.89 7.10
N PHE A 131 0.25 -16.04 6.56
CA PHE A 131 -0.28 -17.33 6.97
C PHE A 131 0.51 -18.00 8.10
N ALA A 132 1.59 -17.40 8.55
CA ALA A 132 2.32 -17.93 9.69
C ALA A 132 1.54 -17.70 11.00
N PRO A 133 1.59 -18.64 11.95
CA PRO A 133 0.92 -18.50 13.23
C PRO A 133 1.42 -17.27 13.99
N PHE A 134 0.57 -16.75 14.86
CA PHE A 134 0.89 -15.62 15.71
C PHE A 134 0.37 -15.85 17.12
N ARG A 135 1.20 -15.59 18.13
CA ARG A 135 0.80 -15.65 19.52
C ARG A 135 0.61 -14.25 20.09
N LEU A 136 -0.58 -14.02 20.63
CA LEU A 136 -0.93 -12.81 21.35
C LEU A 136 -1.25 -13.17 22.81
N ARG A 137 -0.29 -12.95 23.71
CA ARG A 137 -0.37 -13.41 25.10
C ARG A 137 -0.60 -14.92 25.12
N GLU A 138 -1.73 -15.37 25.68
CA GLU A 138 -2.10 -16.79 25.78
C GLU A 138 -2.91 -17.30 24.55
N MET A 139 -3.30 -16.40 23.66
CA MET A 139 -4.07 -16.77 22.46
C MET A 139 -3.13 -17.10 21.29
N GLU A 140 -3.31 -18.28 20.71
CA GLU A 140 -2.62 -18.70 19.49
C GLU A 140 -3.55 -18.54 18.29
N LEU A 141 -3.11 -17.75 17.32
CA LEU A 141 -3.79 -17.55 16.04
C LEU A 141 -3.11 -18.44 14.99
N GLN A 142 -3.89 -19.16 14.20
CA GLN A 142 -3.38 -20.04 13.14
C GLN A 142 -2.71 -19.26 12.00
N ASN A 143 -3.09 -18.00 11.82
CA ASN A 143 -2.54 -17.09 10.83
C ASN A 143 -2.66 -15.64 11.31
N ARG A 144 -2.18 -14.68 10.52
CA ARG A 144 -2.16 -13.24 10.84
C ARG A 144 -3.26 -12.45 10.15
N VAL A 145 -4.21 -13.13 9.53
CA VAL A 145 -5.35 -12.49 8.87
C VAL A 145 -6.46 -12.30 9.91
N VAL A 146 -6.81 -11.05 10.16
CA VAL A 146 -7.83 -10.69 11.14
C VAL A 146 -8.91 -9.86 10.44
N VAL A 147 -10.16 -10.27 10.60
CA VAL A 147 -11.30 -9.48 10.16
C VAL A 147 -11.57 -8.39 11.21
N SER A 148 -11.43 -7.14 10.80
CA SER A 148 -11.74 -6.00 11.68
C SER A 148 -13.21 -6.04 12.11
N PRO A 149 -13.52 -5.76 13.39
CA PRO A 149 -14.89 -5.64 13.82
C PRO A 149 -15.56 -4.45 13.14
N MET A 150 -16.69 -4.69 12.49
CA MET A 150 -17.50 -3.66 11.86
C MET A 150 -18.89 -3.68 12.48
N ALA A 151 -19.43 -2.51 12.80
CA ALA A 151 -20.80 -2.38 13.27
C ALA A 151 -21.77 -2.68 12.11
N MET A 152 -22.50 -3.77 12.22
CA MET A 152 -23.44 -4.23 11.17
C MET A 152 -24.88 -3.80 11.44
N TYR A 153 -25.14 -3.23 12.62
CA TYR A 153 -26.48 -2.76 13.05
C TYR A 153 -27.59 -3.82 12.91
N SER A 154 -27.24 -5.09 13.12
CA SER A 154 -28.11 -6.25 12.89
C SER A 154 -28.56 -6.92 14.19
N ALA A 155 -28.17 -6.37 15.34
CA ALA A 155 -28.62 -6.87 16.64
C ALA A 155 -30.07 -6.45 16.92
N GLU A 156 -30.83 -7.32 17.59
CA GLU A 156 -32.15 -7.04 18.10
C GLU A 156 -32.06 -6.81 19.61
N ASP A 157 -32.45 -5.63 20.07
CA ASP A 157 -32.35 -5.22 21.48
C ASP A 157 -30.97 -5.46 22.12
N GLY A 158 -29.91 -5.25 21.32
CA GLY A 158 -28.54 -5.48 21.74
C GLY A 158 -28.11 -6.96 21.81
N THR A 159 -28.99 -7.89 21.41
CA THR A 159 -28.73 -9.32 21.44
C THR A 159 -28.29 -9.84 20.07
N PRO A 160 -27.23 -10.66 19.98
CA PRO A 160 -26.85 -11.35 18.75
C PRO A 160 -27.96 -12.29 18.29
N ASN A 161 -28.16 -12.36 16.97
CA ASN A 161 -29.15 -13.23 16.32
C ASN A 161 -28.50 -14.12 15.25
N GLU A 162 -29.31 -14.79 14.44
CA GLU A 162 -28.85 -15.71 13.38
C GLU A 162 -27.88 -15.04 12.38
N PHE A 163 -28.06 -13.74 12.10
CA PHE A 163 -27.13 -13.01 11.27
C PHE A 163 -25.70 -13.06 11.82
N HIS A 164 -25.52 -12.86 13.10
CA HIS A 164 -24.21 -12.88 13.74
C HIS A 164 -23.60 -14.26 13.71
N LEU A 165 -24.41 -15.30 13.94
CA LEU A 165 -23.95 -16.68 13.87
C LEU A 165 -23.45 -17.04 12.46
N VAL A 166 -24.21 -16.71 11.42
CA VAL A 166 -23.84 -16.96 10.02
C VAL A 166 -22.61 -16.11 9.63
N HIS A 167 -22.63 -14.82 10.01
CA HIS A 167 -21.55 -13.89 9.68
C HIS A 167 -20.19 -14.33 10.27
N LEU A 168 -20.17 -14.66 11.57
CA LEU A 168 -18.94 -15.08 12.25
C LEU A 168 -18.57 -16.51 11.86
N GLY A 169 -19.55 -17.40 11.74
CA GLY A 169 -19.33 -18.79 11.35
C GLY A 169 -18.72 -18.92 9.96
N ALA A 170 -19.20 -18.15 8.98
CA ALA A 170 -18.63 -18.16 7.64
C ALA A 170 -17.14 -17.74 7.62
N ARG A 171 -16.71 -16.84 8.51
CA ARG A 171 -15.30 -16.44 8.62
C ARG A 171 -14.45 -17.42 9.41
N ALA A 172 -15.07 -18.15 10.33
CA ALA A 172 -14.38 -19.18 11.10
C ALA A 172 -14.13 -20.45 10.28
N LEU A 173 -14.96 -20.73 9.29
CA LEU A 173 -14.84 -21.88 8.40
C LEU A 173 -13.86 -21.64 7.22
N GLY A 174 -13.49 -20.41 6.93
CA GLY A 174 -12.54 -20.02 5.88
C GLY A 174 -13.16 -19.52 4.63
#